data_5c02d5a481739f2e8ccdea8f1466966f
#
_entry.id   5c02d5a481739f2e8ccdea8f1466966f
#
_cell.length_a   1.000
_cell.length_b   1.000
_cell.length_c   1.000
_cell.angle_alpha   90.00
_cell.angle_beta   90.00
_cell.angle_gamma   90.00
#
_symmetry.space_group_name_H-M   'P 1'
#
loop_
_entity.id
_entity.type
_entity.pdbx_description
1 polymer ?
#
loop_
_entity_poly.entity_id
_entity_poly.type
_entity_poly.pdbx_seq_one_letter_code
_entity_poly.pdbx_strand_id
1 'polypeptide(L)'
;MYIISHVVTLGSDNLKVKLMVNPEHYDEIADKFNKAGITISENAEFILTERNASITYLIGKKNEEIYRLKTSNISHIESFAHEVIAYTNEGKFRINERLKTLSELLDPEVFIRISNSVIISTEHIKSIKPAFTQKFIITMRNGAVVDVTRTYYYIFKEFLGI
;
A
#
# COMPACT_ATOMS: atom_id res chain seq x y z
N MET A 1 16.61 9.14 -10.64
CA MET A 1 16.09 7.79 -11.01
C MET A 1 17.02 7.23 -12.08
N TYR A 2 17.97 6.38 -11.72
CA TYR A 2 18.88 5.75 -12.67
C TYR A 2 18.28 4.44 -13.14
N ILE A 3 17.89 4.38 -14.42
CA ILE A 3 17.53 3.12 -15.08
C ILE A 3 18.86 2.50 -15.51
N ILE A 4 19.32 1.49 -14.77
CA ILE A 4 20.44 0.67 -15.20
C ILE A 4 19.86 -0.46 -16.04
N SER A 5 19.89 -0.31 -17.37
CA SER A 5 19.66 -1.41 -18.31
C SER A 5 20.95 -2.22 -18.41
N HIS A 6 21.13 -3.22 -17.55
CA HIS A 6 22.14 -4.24 -17.75
C HIS A 6 21.47 -5.50 -18.26
N VAL A 7 21.90 -5.96 -19.44
CA VAL A 7 21.64 -7.32 -19.88
C VAL A 7 22.47 -8.23 -18.99
N VAL A 8 21.85 -8.84 -17.98
CA VAL A 8 22.47 -9.83 -17.13
C VAL A 8 22.45 -11.15 -17.89
N THR A 9 23.62 -11.60 -18.34
CA THR A 9 23.80 -13.00 -18.76
C THR A 9 23.77 -13.85 -17.50
N LEU A 10 22.63 -14.51 -17.22
CA LEU A 10 22.44 -15.34 -16.04
C LEU A 10 23.37 -16.56 -16.11
N GLY A 11 24.32 -16.60 -15.18
CA GLY A 11 24.99 -17.84 -14.79
C GLY A 11 23.96 -18.82 -14.16
N SER A 12 24.35 -20.06 -13.93
CA SER A 12 23.54 -21.23 -13.59
C SER A 12 22.68 -21.17 -12.33
N ASP A 13 22.57 -20.02 -11.65
CA ASP A 13 21.63 -19.82 -10.54
C ASP A 13 20.32 -19.25 -11.07
N ASN A 14 19.29 -20.10 -11.12
CA ASN A 14 17.96 -19.70 -11.54
C ASN A 14 17.45 -18.56 -10.66
N LEU A 15 17.18 -17.40 -11.27
CA LEU A 15 16.54 -16.28 -10.59
C LEU A 15 15.21 -16.73 -9.99
N LYS A 16 15.05 -16.49 -8.68
CA LYS A 16 13.80 -16.75 -7.97
C LYS A 16 13.04 -15.45 -7.79
N VAL A 17 11.75 -15.45 -8.13
CA VAL A 17 10.86 -14.29 -8.01
C VAL A 17 9.56 -14.72 -7.35
N LYS A 18 9.08 -13.93 -6.40
CA LYS A 18 7.72 -14.02 -5.88
C LYS A 18 6.79 -13.15 -6.73
N LEU A 19 5.70 -13.74 -7.23
CA LEU A 19 4.68 -12.99 -7.96
C LEU A 19 3.62 -12.46 -7.00
N MET A 20 3.41 -11.15 -7.02
CA MET A 20 2.31 -10.45 -6.34
C MET A 20 1.50 -9.68 -7.39
N VAL A 21 0.72 -10.43 -8.16
CA VAL A 21 -0.03 -9.95 -9.32
C VAL A 21 -1.51 -10.29 -9.16
N ASN A 22 -2.38 -9.66 -9.97
CA ASN A 22 -3.79 -10.02 -9.99
C ASN A 22 -3.95 -11.51 -10.32
N PRO A 23 -4.80 -12.27 -9.57
CA PRO A 23 -5.07 -13.67 -9.86
C PRO A 23 -5.44 -13.97 -11.32
N GLU A 24 -6.13 -13.04 -11.99
CA GLU A 24 -6.50 -13.17 -13.42
C GLU A 24 -5.30 -13.19 -14.36
N HIS A 25 -4.18 -12.56 -13.96
CA HIS A 25 -2.96 -12.48 -14.77
C HIS A 25 -1.87 -13.46 -14.30
N TYR A 26 -2.09 -14.13 -13.16
CA TYR A 26 -1.07 -14.97 -12.53
C TYR A 26 -0.57 -16.07 -13.46
N ASP A 27 -1.46 -16.84 -14.05
CA ASP A 27 -1.12 -17.99 -14.90
C ASP A 27 -0.36 -17.56 -16.16
N GLU A 28 -0.78 -16.46 -16.81
CA GLU A 28 -0.10 -15.91 -17.98
C GLU A 28 1.33 -15.45 -17.66
N ILE A 29 1.50 -14.77 -16.53
CA ILE A 29 2.80 -14.26 -16.10
C ILE A 29 3.69 -15.43 -15.66
N ALA A 30 3.14 -16.39 -14.92
CA ALA A 30 3.85 -17.58 -14.48
C ALA A 30 4.40 -18.39 -15.66
N ASP A 31 3.60 -18.58 -16.70
CA ASP A 31 4.02 -19.25 -17.94
C ASP A 31 5.17 -18.53 -18.65
N LYS A 32 5.11 -17.20 -18.72
CA LYS A 32 6.19 -16.39 -19.31
C LYS A 32 7.49 -16.51 -18.51
N PHE A 33 7.43 -16.52 -17.20
CA PHE A 33 8.58 -16.66 -16.32
C PHE A 33 9.20 -18.04 -16.41
N ASN A 34 8.39 -19.09 -16.38
CA ASN A 34 8.85 -20.47 -16.55
C ASN A 34 9.55 -20.69 -17.91
N LYS A 35 9.01 -20.13 -19.00
CA LYS A 35 9.63 -20.16 -20.33
C LYS A 35 10.95 -19.38 -20.38
N ALA A 36 11.10 -18.36 -19.56
CA ALA A 36 12.34 -17.58 -19.42
C ALA A 36 13.36 -18.21 -18.45
N GLY A 37 13.06 -19.36 -17.84
CA GLY A 37 13.94 -20.03 -16.88
C GLY A 37 13.96 -19.36 -15.50
N ILE A 38 12.95 -18.54 -15.18
CA ILE A 38 12.81 -17.86 -13.89
C ILE A 38 11.90 -18.73 -13.00
N THR A 39 12.37 -19.04 -11.80
CA THR A 39 11.61 -19.86 -10.83
C THR A 39 10.72 -18.98 -9.96
N ILE A 40 9.43 -19.32 -9.88
CA ILE A 40 8.49 -18.65 -8.98
C ILE A 40 8.57 -19.32 -7.60
N SER A 41 8.76 -18.53 -6.54
CA SER A 41 8.91 -19.03 -5.16
C SER A 41 8.40 -18.02 -4.15
N GLU A 42 7.67 -18.50 -3.14
CA GLU A 42 7.20 -17.67 -2.02
C GLU A 42 8.34 -17.04 -1.18
N ASN A 43 9.50 -17.74 -1.13
CA ASN A 43 10.67 -17.33 -0.37
C ASN A 43 11.73 -16.62 -1.23
N ALA A 44 11.33 -16.04 -2.37
CA ALA A 44 12.26 -15.32 -3.23
C ALA A 44 12.65 -13.95 -2.65
N GLU A 45 13.90 -13.52 -2.91
CA GLU A 45 14.39 -12.18 -2.54
C GLU A 45 13.76 -11.07 -3.40
N PHE A 46 13.36 -11.39 -4.64
CA PHE A 46 12.78 -10.46 -5.57
C PHE A 46 11.27 -10.64 -5.64
N ILE A 47 10.54 -9.53 -5.64
CA ILE A 47 9.09 -9.50 -5.78
C ILE A 47 8.75 -8.79 -7.09
N LEU A 48 7.98 -9.46 -7.96
CA LEU A 48 7.36 -8.81 -9.11
C LEU A 48 5.93 -8.44 -8.75
N THR A 49 5.59 -7.18 -8.93
CA THR A 49 4.22 -6.68 -8.82
C THR A 49 3.79 -6.06 -10.14
N GLU A 50 2.51 -6.15 -10.46
CA GLU A 50 1.94 -5.32 -11.54
C GLU A 50 1.95 -3.85 -11.12
N ARG A 51 2.09 -2.95 -12.07
CA ARG A 51 2.13 -1.51 -11.83
C ARG A 51 0.88 -0.98 -11.12
N ASN A 52 -0.25 -1.70 -11.23
CA ASN A 52 -1.55 -1.39 -10.63
C ASN A 52 -2.10 -2.57 -9.80
N ALA A 53 -1.28 -3.58 -9.47
CA ALA A 53 -1.72 -4.68 -8.62
C ALA A 53 -1.81 -4.19 -7.18
N SER A 54 -2.94 -3.63 -6.83
CA SER A 54 -3.27 -3.28 -5.45
C SER A 54 -3.75 -4.51 -4.70
N ILE A 55 -3.30 -4.65 -3.46
CA ILE A 55 -3.81 -5.69 -2.57
C ILE A 55 -5.24 -5.35 -2.16
N THR A 56 -6.11 -6.36 -2.15
CA THR A 56 -7.50 -6.22 -1.71
C THR A 56 -7.70 -6.59 -0.24
N TYR A 57 -6.67 -7.15 0.39
CA TYR A 57 -6.68 -7.57 1.79
C TYR A 57 -5.35 -7.30 2.47
N LEU A 58 -5.42 -6.94 3.75
CA LEU A 58 -4.29 -6.91 4.69
C LEU A 58 -4.48 -7.95 5.79
N ILE A 59 -3.39 -8.43 6.34
CA ILE A 59 -3.42 -9.25 7.55
C ILE A 59 -3.23 -8.33 8.76
N GLY A 60 -4.24 -8.28 9.61
CA GLY A 60 -4.23 -7.52 10.84
C GLY A 60 -4.26 -8.44 12.08
N LYS A 61 -3.75 -7.95 13.20
CA LYS A 61 -3.80 -8.62 14.50
C LYS A 61 -4.57 -7.78 15.52
N LYS A 62 -5.42 -8.45 16.30
CA LYS A 62 -6.16 -7.85 17.41
C LYS A 62 -6.37 -8.92 18.47
N ASN A 63 -6.02 -8.64 19.73
CA ASN A 63 -6.18 -9.59 20.86
C ASN A 63 -5.56 -10.99 20.57
N GLU A 64 -4.35 -11.01 19.99
CA GLU A 64 -3.63 -12.23 19.59
C GLU A 64 -4.26 -13.02 18.41
N GLU A 65 -5.42 -12.63 17.95
CA GLU A 65 -6.08 -13.21 16.78
C GLU A 65 -5.65 -12.54 15.48
N ILE A 66 -5.67 -13.32 14.40
CA ILE A 66 -5.31 -12.88 13.04
C ILE A 66 -6.58 -12.66 12.23
N TYR A 67 -6.67 -11.50 11.59
CA TYR A 67 -7.81 -11.08 10.78
C TYR A 67 -7.37 -10.80 9.34
N ARG A 68 -8.23 -11.17 8.41
CA ARG A 68 -8.11 -10.78 7.00
C ARG A 68 -8.99 -9.56 6.76
N LEU A 69 -8.37 -8.40 6.65
CA LEU A 69 -9.04 -7.11 6.51
C LEU A 69 -9.19 -6.76 5.03
N LYS A 70 -10.41 -6.55 4.55
CA LYS A 70 -10.62 -5.96 3.22
C LYS A 70 -10.10 -4.53 3.22
N THR A 71 -9.32 -4.16 2.19
CA THR A 71 -8.79 -2.79 2.08
C THR A 71 -9.90 -1.76 1.97
N SER A 72 -11.02 -2.09 1.32
CA SER A 72 -12.22 -1.24 1.25
C SER A 72 -12.85 -0.90 2.61
N ASN A 73 -12.57 -1.67 3.66
CA ASN A 73 -13.06 -1.40 5.02
C ASN A 73 -12.10 -0.54 5.85
N ILE A 74 -10.91 -0.26 5.31
CA ILE A 74 -9.87 0.51 6.02
C ILE A 74 -10.11 2.00 5.79
N SER A 75 -10.37 2.72 6.86
CA SER A 75 -10.53 4.17 6.84
C SER A 75 -9.18 4.88 6.70
N HIS A 76 -8.24 4.52 7.55
CA HIS A 76 -6.88 5.06 7.54
C HIS A 76 -5.92 4.10 8.24
N ILE A 77 -4.64 4.33 8.03
CA ILE A 77 -3.55 3.58 8.64
C ILE A 77 -2.59 4.58 9.26
N GLU A 78 -2.26 4.39 10.52
CA GLU A 78 -1.32 5.24 11.26
C GLU A 78 -0.11 4.44 11.74
N SER A 79 1.05 5.08 11.71
CA SER A 79 2.26 4.59 12.37
C SER A 79 2.54 5.45 13.59
N PHE A 80 2.56 4.81 14.77
CA PHE A 80 2.88 5.45 16.03
C PHE A 80 3.71 4.50 16.91
N ALA A 81 4.77 5.01 17.55
CA ALA A 81 5.64 4.24 18.45
C ALA A 81 6.12 2.90 17.86
N HIS A 82 6.52 2.91 16.58
CA HIS A 82 6.97 1.72 15.81
C HIS A 82 5.88 0.69 15.49
N GLU A 83 4.64 0.95 15.83
CA GLU A 83 3.49 0.15 15.44
C GLU A 83 2.77 0.77 14.25
N VAL A 84 2.20 -0.08 13.40
CA VAL A 84 1.33 0.33 12.30
C VAL A 84 -0.06 -0.21 12.59
N ILE A 85 -1.05 0.67 12.64
CA ILE A 85 -2.42 0.37 13.01
C ILE A 85 -3.34 0.73 11.86
N ALA A 86 -4.11 -0.25 11.38
CA ALA A 86 -5.23 -0.02 10.45
C ALA A 86 -6.53 0.19 11.24
N TYR A 87 -7.26 1.23 10.87
CA TYR A 87 -8.54 1.60 11.46
C TYR A 87 -9.68 1.23 10.51
N THR A 88 -10.60 0.44 11.00
CA THR A 88 -11.80 0.00 10.30
C THR A 88 -13.06 0.30 11.12
N ASN A 89 -14.24 0.02 10.58
CA ASN A 89 -15.48 0.10 11.34
C ASN A 89 -15.58 -0.98 12.44
N GLU A 90 -14.80 -2.08 12.32
CA GLU A 90 -14.77 -3.18 13.29
C GLU A 90 -13.72 -2.98 14.39
N GLY A 91 -12.93 -1.91 14.29
CA GLY A 91 -11.94 -1.52 15.28
C GLY A 91 -10.54 -1.28 14.70
N LYS A 92 -9.56 -1.45 15.58
CA LYS A 92 -8.14 -1.20 15.31
C LYS A 92 -7.40 -2.52 15.21
N PHE A 93 -6.56 -2.65 14.17
CA PHE A 93 -5.78 -3.86 13.93
C PHE A 93 -4.32 -3.49 13.70
N ARG A 94 -3.43 -4.17 14.39
CA ARG A 94 -1.99 -4.02 14.17
C ARG A 94 -1.59 -4.70 12.87
N ILE A 95 -0.82 -3.99 12.05
CA ILE A 95 -0.28 -4.45 10.77
C ILE A 95 1.22 -4.65 10.91
N ASN A 96 1.76 -5.71 10.32
CA ASN A 96 3.21 -5.99 10.40
C ASN A 96 4.01 -5.19 9.37
N GLU A 97 3.41 -4.82 8.25
CA GLU A 97 4.03 -4.08 7.16
C GLU A 97 4.31 -2.63 7.59
N ARG A 98 5.39 -2.07 7.06
CA ARG A 98 5.72 -0.65 7.26
C ARG A 98 4.83 0.23 6.38
N LEU A 99 4.57 1.47 6.82
CA LEU A 99 3.78 2.44 6.03
C LEU A 99 4.32 2.65 4.60
N LYS A 100 5.64 2.63 4.42
CA LYS A 100 6.24 2.75 3.08
C LYS A 100 5.78 1.60 2.19
N THR A 101 5.89 0.37 2.66
CA THR A 101 5.44 -0.84 1.93
C THR A 101 3.94 -0.79 1.64
N LEU A 102 3.12 -0.38 2.61
CA LEU A 102 1.69 -0.22 2.41
C LEU A 102 1.34 0.83 1.35
N SER A 103 2.10 1.94 1.28
CA SER A 103 1.92 2.95 0.22
C SER A 103 2.20 2.43 -1.19
N GLU A 104 2.99 1.36 -1.30
CA GLU A 104 3.35 0.71 -2.58
C GLU A 104 2.35 -0.41 -2.95
N LEU A 105 1.72 -1.03 -1.94
CA LEU A 105 0.83 -2.18 -2.11
C LEU A 105 -0.65 -1.80 -2.22
N LEU A 106 -1.07 -0.73 -1.55
CA LEU A 106 -2.46 -0.26 -1.57
C LEU A 106 -2.79 0.42 -2.90
N ASP A 107 -4.07 0.40 -3.25
CA ASP A 107 -4.56 1.05 -4.47
C ASP A 107 -4.26 2.56 -4.46
N PRO A 108 -3.41 3.06 -5.35
CA PRO A 108 -3.02 4.46 -5.39
C PRO A 108 -4.17 5.41 -5.82
N GLU A 109 -5.26 4.89 -6.39
CA GLU A 109 -6.46 5.68 -6.71
C GLU A 109 -7.37 5.88 -5.50
N VAL A 110 -7.24 5.00 -4.49
CA VAL A 110 -8.06 5.02 -3.27
C VAL A 110 -7.28 5.50 -2.06
N PHE A 111 -6.03 5.08 -1.93
CA PHE A 111 -5.20 5.36 -0.76
C PHE A 111 -4.14 6.42 -1.04
N ILE A 112 -4.08 7.42 -0.19
CA ILE A 112 -3.07 8.48 -0.28
C ILE A 112 -2.36 8.68 1.06
N ARG A 113 -1.04 8.84 1.00
CA ARG A 113 -0.24 9.23 2.14
C ARG A 113 -0.33 10.73 2.36
N ILE A 114 -0.72 11.15 3.55
CA ILE A 114 -0.96 12.55 3.92
C ILE A 114 0.03 13.12 4.94
N SER A 115 0.84 12.24 5.52
CA SER A 115 1.94 12.61 6.41
C SER A 115 3.00 11.51 6.46
N ASN A 116 4.08 11.73 7.20
CA ASN A 116 5.07 10.68 7.44
C ASN A 116 4.51 9.46 8.17
N SER A 117 3.39 9.63 8.89
CA SER A 117 2.80 8.61 9.75
C SER A 117 1.38 8.19 9.39
N VAL A 118 0.76 8.77 8.34
CA VAL A 118 -0.65 8.50 8.03
C VAL A 118 -0.88 8.27 6.54
N ILE A 119 -1.61 7.18 6.23
CA ILE A 119 -2.24 6.90 4.94
C ILE A 119 -3.75 6.90 5.17
N ILE A 120 -4.53 7.53 4.29
CA ILE A 120 -5.99 7.51 4.34
C ILE A 120 -6.59 6.88 3.10
N SER A 121 -7.79 6.30 3.24
CA SER A 121 -8.67 5.98 2.14
C SER A 121 -9.55 7.18 1.81
N THR A 122 -9.53 7.62 0.56
CA THR A 122 -10.34 8.77 0.11
C THR A 122 -11.83 8.46 0.11
N GLU A 123 -12.22 7.20 -0.06
CA GLU A 123 -13.61 6.75 0.04
C GLU A 123 -14.20 6.93 1.43
N HIS A 124 -13.35 6.99 2.47
CA HIS A 124 -13.74 7.19 3.86
C HIS A 124 -13.62 8.65 4.33
N ILE A 125 -13.34 9.58 3.46
CA ILE A 125 -13.37 11.01 3.79
C ILE A 125 -14.82 11.45 3.99
N LYS A 126 -15.09 12.13 5.10
CA LYS A 126 -16.35 12.82 5.38
C LYS A 126 -16.31 14.28 4.97
N SER A 127 -15.23 14.97 5.32
CA SER A 127 -15.04 16.39 4.97
C SER A 127 -13.57 16.78 4.98
N ILE A 128 -13.24 17.81 4.19
CA ILE A 128 -11.92 18.39 4.08
C ILE A 128 -12.04 19.87 4.37
N LYS A 129 -11.25 20.38 5.32
CA LYS A 129 -11.20 21.78 5.68
C LYS A 129 -9.80 22.34 5.41
N PRO A 130 -9.67 23.36 4.56
CA PRO A 130 -8.40 24.09 4.43
C PRO A 130 -8.00 24.72 5.78
N ALA A 131 -6.72 24.66 6.09
CA ALA A 131 -6.15 25.29 7.27
C ALA A 131 -4.99 26.22 6.86
N PHE A 132 -4.58 27.11 7.77
CA PHE A 132 -3.45 28.01 7.53
C PHE A 132 -2.16 27.20 7.28
N THR A 133 -1.20 27.81 6.60
CA THR A 133 0.14 27.26 6.37
C THR A 133 0.21 26.00 5.50
N GLN A 134 -0.58 25.95 4.42
CA GLN A 134 -0.57 24.82 3.48
C GLN A 134 -0.85 23.47 4.18
N LYS A 135 -1.99 23.40 4.84
CA LYS A 135 -2.49 22.18 5.51
C LYS A 135 -3.95 21.96 5.16
N PHE A 136 -4.38 20.70 5.26
CA PHE A 136 -5.79 20.35 5.32
C PHE A 136 -6.05 19.56 6.60
N ILE A 137 -7.22 19.79 7.18
CA ILE A 137 -7.78 18.98 8.26
C ILE A 137 -8.84 18.10 7.63
N ILE A 138 -8.70 16.79 7.76
CA ILE A 138 -9.61 15.79 7.19
C ILE A 138 -10.38 15.14 8.32
N THR A 139 -11.70 15.15 8.20
CA THR A 139 -12.56 14.35 9.06
C THR A 139 -12.93 13.08 8.33
N MET A 140 -12.61 11.92 8.89
CA MET A 140 -12.96 10.61 8.36
C MET A 140 -14.39 10.21 8.75
N ARG A 141 -15.02 9.29 8.01
CA ARG A 141 -16.39 8.83 8.30
C ARG A 141 -16.52 8.15 9.67
N ASN A 142 -15.45 7.52 10.17
CA ASN A 142 -15.39 6.95 11.52
C ASN A 142 -15.19 7.98 12.64
N GLY A 143 -15.16 9.28 12.30
CA GLY A 143 -15.00 10.40 13.24
C GLY A 143 -13.54 10.78 13.55
N ALA A 144 -12.55 10.03 13.04
CA ALA A 144 -11.16 10.41 13.20
C ALA A 144 -10.87 11.73 12.46
N VAL A 145 -9.98 12.53 13.05
CA VAL A 145 -9.49 13.78 12.45
C VAL A 145 -8.00 13.63 12.21
N VAL A 146 -7.56 13.84 10.98
CA VAL A 146 -6.17 13.70 10.57
C VAL A 146 -5.72 14.90 9.74
N ASP A 147 -4.43 15.23 9.81
CA ASP A 147 -3.87 16.40 9.16
C ASP A 147 -3.03 16.01 7.93
N VAL A 148 -3.30 16.67 6.80
CA VAL A 148 -2.37 16.68 5.68
C VAL A 148 -1.25 17.65 6.01
N THR A 149 -0.04 17.14 6.17
CA THR A 149 1.11 17.98 6.50
C THR A 149 1.62 18.73 5.27
N ARG A 150 2.35 19.83 5.50
CA ARG A 150 2.85 20.71 4.43
C ARG A 150 3.59 19.98 3.30
N THR A 151 4.36 18.95 3.63
CA THR A 151 5.11 18.15 2.64
C THR A 151 4.18 17.42 1.67
N TYR A 152 2.99 17.04 2.14
CA TYR A 152 2.01 16.27 1.36
C TYR A 152 0.88 17.13 0.78
N TYR A 153 0.89 18.45 1.05
CA TYR A 153 -0.17 19.36 0.67
C TYR A 153 -0.44 19.39 -0.85
N TYR A 154 0.60 19.56 -1.66
CA TYR A 154 0.45 19.64 -3.11
C TYR A 154 0.09 18.29 -3.73
N ILE A 155 0.68 17.21 -3.24
CA ILE A 155 0.36 15.84 -3.68
C ILE A 155 -1.12 15.54 -3.40
N PHE A 156 -1.63 15.92 -2.23
CA PHE A 156 -3.02 15.74 -1.85
C PHE A 156 -3.98 16.59 -2.70
N LYS A 157 -3.62 17.85 -2.98
CA LYS A 157 -4.40 18.70 -3.88
C LYS A 157 -4.52 18.11 -5.28
N GLU A 158 -3.41 17.71 -5.87
CA GLU A 158 -3.35 17.10 -7.19
C GLU A 158 -4.17 15.82 -7.24
N PHE A 159 -4.05 14.98 -6.24
CA PHE A 159 -4.80 13.73 -6.13
C PHE A 159 -6.32 13.96 -6.14
N LEU A 160 -6.81 15.00 -5.47
CA LEU A 160 -8.23 15.36 -5.42
C LEU A 160 -8.69 16.23 -6.59
N GLY A 161 -7.79 16.74 -7.43
CA GLY A 161 -8.12 17.66 -8.52
C GLY A 161 -8.60 19.04 -8.05
N ILE A 162 -8.13 19.54 -6.88
CA ILE A 162 -8.54 20.83 -6.26
C ILE A 162 -7.38 21.82 -6.14
#